data_85e2846505c864c0863ac56b6509c5b4
#
_entry.id   85e2846505c864c0863ac56b6509c5b4
#
_cell.length_a   1.000
_cell.length_b   1.000
_cell.length_c   1.000
_cell.angle_alpha   90.00
_cell.angle_beta   90.00
_cell.angle_gamma   90.00
#
_symmetry.space_group_name_H-M   'P 1'
#
loop_
_entity.id
_entity.type
_entity.pdbx_description
1 polymer ?
#
loop_
_entity_poly.entity_id
_entity_poly.type
_entity_poly.pdbx_seq_one_letter_code
_entity_poly.pdbx_strand_id
1 'polypeptide(L)'
;MKKLTALWLSLLLAFGTLTGCAGQIGIIGGEDGPTAIITSDSASAVSVTEDGQYDSKDEVSAYLTGHLPSNYITKKQAQALGWQGGSLEPYAPGCSIGGDRFGNYEGTLPDGSYHECDLNTRGADKRGAERLVYADDGRIYY
;
A
#
# COMPACT_ATOMS: atom_id res chain seq x y z
N MET A 1 -49.19 -41.47 -16.28
CA MET A 1 -48.61 -42.31 -17.35
C MET A 1 -47.50 -41.49 -18.03
N LYS A 2 -46.35 -42.15 -18.25
CA LYS A 2 -45.20 -41.71 -19.08
C LYS A 2 -44.32 -40.62 -18.39
N LYS A 3 -43.28 -41.00 -17.70
CA LYS A 3 -41.93 -41.50 -18.09
C LYS A 3 -41.28 -40.61 -19.15
N LEU A 4 -40.27 -39.83 -18.72
CA LEU A 4 -39.12 -39.49 -19.56
C LEU A 4 -37.91 -39.28 -18.64
N THR A 5 -37.18 -40.16 -18.70
CA THR A 5 -35.76 -40.57 -18.73
C THR A 5 -34.77 -39.41 -18.77
N ALA A 6 -33.91 -39.50 -17.78
CA ALA A 6 -32.65 -38.79 -17.63
C ALA A 6 -31.74 -38.96 -18.85
N LEU A 7 -31.12 -37.88 -19.28
CA LEU A 7 -29.92 -37.96 -20.07
C LEU A 7 -28.77 -37.28 -19.35
N TRP A 8 -27.92 -38.12 -18.79
CA TRP A 8 -26.63 -37.72 -18.23
C TRP A 8 -25.69 -37.45 -19.39
N LEU A 9 -25.26 -36.24 -19.53
CA LEU A 9 -24.14 -35.94 -20.40
C LEU A 9 -22.96 -35.56 -19.54
N SER A 10 -22.07 -36.51 -19.35
CA SER A 10 -20.75 -36.34 -18.77
C SER A 10 -19.92 -35.46 -19.67
N LEU A 11 -19.60 -34.27 -19.22
CA LEU A 11 -18.58 -33.47 -19.87
C LEU A 11 -17.28 -33.60 -19.07
N LEU A 12 -16.35 -34.32 -19.64
CA LEU A 12 -14.98 -34.45 -19.17
C LEU A 12 -14.33 -33.05 -19.11
N LEU A 13 -13.92 -32.68 -17.93
CA LEU A 13 -13.04 -31.53 -17.75
C LEU A 13 -11.63 -31.90 -18.18
N ALA A 14 -11.16 -31.30 -19.22
CA ALA A 14 -9.76 -31.29 -19.58
C ALA A 14 -8.98 -30.48 -18.55
N PHE A 15 -8.09 -31.12 -17.86
CA PHE A 15 -7.06 -30.49 -17.01
C PHE A 15 -6.09 -29.72 -17.93
N GLY A 16 -6.25 -28.44 -17.99
CA GLY A 16 -5.23 -27.56 -18.51
C GLY A 16 -4.23 -27.23 -17.42
N THR A 17 -3.09 -27.87 -17.45
CA THR A 17 -1.92 -27.45 -16.66
C THR A 17 -1.40 -26.15 -17.21
N LEU A 18 -1.73 -25.05 -16.55
CA LEU A 18 -1.10 -23.79 -16.84
C LEU A 18 0.23 -23.73 -16.12
N THR A 19 1.29 -24.00 -16.85
CA THR A 19 2.66 -23.78 -16.41
C THR A 19 2.86 -22.28 -16.21
N GLY A 20 3.11 -21.88 -14.98
CA GLY A 20 3.36 -20.48 -14.66
C GLY A 20 4.59 -19.95 -15.38
N CYS A 21 4.41 -18.90 -16.13
CA CYS A 21 5.51 -18.06 -16.55
C CYS A 21 6.01 -17.26 -15.36
N ALA A 22 7.23 -17.54 -14.93
CA ALA A 22 7.98 -16.65 -14.07
C ALA A 22 8.24 -15.36 -14.87
N GLY A 23 7.48 -14.32 -14.56
CA GLY A 23 7.75 -12.99 -15.07
C GLY A 23 9.02 -12.46 -14.44
N GLN A 24 10.09 -12.35 -15.19
CA GLN A 24 11.26 -11.58 -14.79
C GLN A 24 10.87 -10.10 -14.76
N ILE A 25 10.99 -9.52 -13.59
CA ILE A 25 10.90 -8.07 -13.43
C ILE A 25 12.22 -7.50 -13.96
N GLY A 26 12.15 -6.90 -15.14
CA GLY A 26 13.26 -6.17 -15.72
C GLY A 26 13.50 -4.87 -14.95
N ILE A 27 14.70 -4.75 -14.39
CA ILE A 27 15.19 -3.51 -13.78
C ILE A 27 15.62 -2.60 -14.92
N ILE A 28 14.93 -1.48 -15.11
CA ILE A 28 15.39 -0.42 -15.99
C ILE A 28 16.11 0.60 -15.10
N GLY A 29 17.43 0.59 -15.19
CA GLY A 29 18.26 1.65 -14.64
C GLY A 29 18.20 2.88 -15.55
N GLY A 30 17.93 4.04 -15.02
CA GLY A 30 18.07 5.33 -15.68
C GLY A 30 18.69 6.33 -14.71
N GLU A 31 19.70 7.03 -15.18
CA GLU A 31 20.59 7.90 -14.45
C GLU A 31 19.93 9.22 -14.04
N ASP A 32 20.38 9.72 -12.87
CA ASP A 32 20.44 11.12 -12.44
C ASP A 32 19.12 11.85 -12.18
N GLY A 33 18.65 11.65 -10.94
CA GLY A 33 17.70 12.51 -10.27
C GLY A 33 17.77 12.25 -8.76
N PRO A 34 17.27 13.16 -7.89
CA PRO A 34 17.34 12.96 -6.45
C PRO A 34 16.72 11.61 -6.09
N THR A 35 17.47 10.83 -5.38
CA THR A 35 17.38 9.41 -5.18
C THR A 35 16.00 8.95 -4.77
N ALA A 36 15.22 8.45 -5.71
CA ALA A 36 14.17 7.52 -5.38
C ALA A 36 14.87 6.29 -4.81
N ILE A 37 14.75 6.05 -3.53
CA ILE A 37 15.37 4.90 -2.91
C ILE A 37 14.56 3.66 -3.30
N ILE A 38 14.92 3.07 -4.42
CA ILE A 38 14.69 1.66 -4.61
C ILE A 38 16.01 1.00 -4.24
N THR A 39 16.24 0.76 -2.99
CA THR A 39 17.35 -0.05 -2.55
C THR A 39 16.95 -1.51 -2.67
N SER A 40 17.26 -2.08 -3.78
CA SER A 40 17.45 -3.51 -3.86
C SER A 40 18.92 -3.80 -3.51
N ASP A 41 19.20 -3.89 -2.23
CA ASP A 41 20.34 -4.63 -1.72
C ASP A 41 19.84 -5.60 -0.66
N SER A 42 19.89 -6.87 -1.02
CA SER A 42 19.84 -8.05 -0.14
C SER A 42 18.87 -7.96 1.05
N ALA A 43 17.62 -7.61 0.83
CA ALA A 43 16.59 -7.79 1.82
C ALA A 43 15.55 -8.76 1.26
N SER A 44 15.14 -9.66 2.09
CA SER A 44 13.97 -10.51 1.87
C SER A 44 12.87 -9.68 1.21
N ALA A 45 12.42 -10.09 0.05
CA ALA A 45 11.33 -9.41 -0.63
C ALA A 45 10.16 -9.28 0.34
N VAL A 46 9.81 -8.05 0.69
CA VAL A 46 8.66 -7.79 1.54
C VAL A 46 7.41 -8.20 0.77
N SER A 47 6.73 -9.22 1.25
CA SER A 47 5.50 -9.67 0.65
C SER A 47 4.34 -8.86 1.21
N VAL A 48 3.66 -8.13 0.36
CA VAL A 48 2.44 -7.40 0.71
C VAL A 48 1.23 -7.99 0.01
N THR A 49 0.08 -7.93 0.66
CA THR A 49 -1.20 -8.40 0.12
C THR A 49 -2.16 -7.24 0.04
N GLU A 50 -3.13 -7.31 -0.87
CA GLU A 50 -4.10 -6.24 -1.10
C GLU A 50 -4.89 -5.86 0.16
N ASP A 51 -5.21 -6.84 0.99
CA ASP A 51 -5.96 -6.63 2.25
C ASP A 51 -5.04 -6.43 3.47
N GLY A 52 -3.74 -6.30 3.25
CA GLY A 52 -2.75 -6.16 4.32
C GLY A 52 -2.86 -4.83 5.07
N GLN A 53 -2.46 -4.87 6.33
CA GLN A 53 -2.35 -3.70 7.18
C GLN A 53 -0.87 -3.47 7.51
N TYR A 54 -0.33 -2.38 7.04
CA TYR A 54 1.10 -2.08 7.08
C TYR A 54 1.34 -0.68 7.62
N ASP A 55 2.43 -0.48 8.32
CA ASP A 55 2.86 0.85 8.77
C ASP A 55 4.39 1.02 8.83
N SER A 56 5.16 0.01 8.53
CA SER A 56 6.61 0.16 8.36
C SER A 56 6.95 0.75 6.99
N LYS A 57 8.09 1.42 6.91
CA LYS A 57 8.55 2.05 5.66
C LYS A 57 8.59 1.08 4.49
N ASP A 58 9.17 -0.09 4.69
CA ASP A 58 9.40 -1.06 3.62
C ASP A 58 8.10 -1.67 3.12
N GLU A 59 7.19 -2.03 4.04
CA GLU A 59 5.89 -2.58 3.70
C GLU A 59 4.99 -1.57 2.99
N VAL A 60 4.90 -0.35 3.53
CA VAL A 60 4.09 0.71 2.92
C VAL A 60 4.64 1.10 1.56
N SER A 61 5.97 1.20 1.41
CA SER A 61 6.58 1.47 0.10
C SER A 61 6.31 0.36 -0.92
N ALA A 62 6.38 -0.89 -0.49
CA ALA A 62 6.10 -2.04 -1.36
C ALA A 62 4.60 -2.12 -1.74
N TYR A 63 3.72 -1.69 -0.83
CA TYR A 63 2.27 -1.68 -1.04
C TYR A 63 1.82 -0.56 -1.98
N LEU A 64 2.50 0.60 -1.95
CA LEU A 64 2.03 1.82 -2.65
C LEU A 64 1.93 1.61 -4.17
N THR A 65 0.71 1.42 -4.62
CA THR A 65 0.32 1.33 -6.03
C THR A 65 -0.75 2.39 -6.37
N GLY A 66 -0.62 3.56 -5.75
CA GLY A 66 -1.57 4.67 -5.90
C GLY A 66 -2.54 4.87 -4.72
N HIS A 67 -2.57 3.96 -3.77
CA HIS A 67 -3.36 4.09 -2.54
C HIS A 67 -2.61 3.50 -1.34
N LEU A 68 -3.01 3.89 -0.15
CA LEU A 68 -2.45 3.39 1.11
C LEU A 68 -3.13 2.08 1.54
N PRO A 69 -2.46 1.28 2.39
CA PRO A 69 -3.07 0.16 3.08
C PRO A 69 -4.36 0.55 3.82
N SER A 70 -5.25 -0.39 4.03
CA SER A 70 -6.59 -0.18 4.61
C SER A 70 -6.58 0.35 6.05
N ASN A 71 -5.46 0.24 6.73
CA ASN A 71 -5.28 0.75 8.10
C ASN A 71 -4.96 2.25 8.17
N TYR A 72 -4.88 2.94 7.05
CA TYR A 72 -4.67 4.38 7.02
C TYR A 72 -5.99 5.14 6.93
N ILE A 73 -6.10 6.19 7.74
CA ILE A 73 -7.20 7.17 7.69
C ILE A 73 -6.63 8.57 7.64
N THR A 74 -7.35 9.48 7.02
CA THR A 74 -6.95 10.90 6.95
C THR A 74 -7.15 11.61 8.28
N LYS A 75 -6.48 12.74 8.47
CA LYS A 75 -6.70 13.61 9.65
C LYS A 75 -8.17 13.99 9.81
N LYS A 76 -8.85 14.27 8.70
CA LYS A 76 -10.29 14.60 8.73
C LYS A 76 -11.14 13.44 9.24
N GLN A 77 -10.86 12.23 8.79
CA GLN A 77 -11.56 11.03 9.27
C GLN A 77 -11.28 10.77 10.75
N ALA A 78 -10.02 10.89 11.19
CA ALA A 78 -9.65 10.77 12.59
C ALA A 78 -10.34 11.81 13.47
N GLN A 79 -10.40 13.06 13.05
CA GLN A 79 -11.10 14.13 13.75
C GLN A 79 -12.60 13.87 13.87
N ALA A 80 -13.21 13.26 12.88
CA ALA A 80 -14.61 12.85 12.94
C ALA A 80 -14.87 11.78 14.03
N LEU A 81 -13.83 11.02 14.41
CA LEU A 81 -13.86 10.07 15.52
C LEU A 81 -13.52 10.72 16.90
N GLY A 82 -13.25 12.01 16.91
CA GLY A 82 -12.91 12.76 18.13
C GLY A 82 -11.39 12.97 18.36
N TRP A 83 -10.54 12.52 17.45
CA TRP A 83 -9.10 12.68 17.56
C TRP A 83 -8.69 14.16 17.42
N GLN A 84 -7.83 14.63 18.30
CA GLN A 84 -7.34 16.03 18.32
C GLN A 84 -5.80 16.11 18.27
N GLY A 85 -5.15 15.03 17.90
CA GLY A 85 -3.70 14.91 17.91
C GLY A 85 -3.21 13.83 18.88
N GLY A 86 -1.94 13.51 18.79
CA GLY A 86 -1.33 12.45 19.61
C GLY A 86 -1.64 11.04 19.10
N SER A 87 -1.76 10.09 20.01
CA SER A 87 -2.09 8.69 19.67
C SER A 87 -3.44 8.58 18.98
N LEU A 88 -3.48 7.78 17.93
CA LEU A 88 -4.72 7.45 17.23
C LEU A 88 -5.43 6.23 17.85
N GLU A 89 -4.69 5.42 18.60
CA GLU A 89 -5.15 4.14 19.12
C GLU A 89 -6.47 4.20 19.90
N PRO A 90 -6.73 5.22 20.77
CA PRO A 90 -7.99 5.33 21.49
C PRO A 90 -9.21 5.60 20.61
N TYR A 91 -9.03 6.10 19.39
CA TYR A 91 -10.09 6.53 18.48
C TYR A 91 -10.29 5.57 17.30
N ALA A 92 -9.20 5.04 16.80
CA ALA A 92 -9.17 4.09 15.68
C ALA A 92 -8.07 3.05 15.91
N PRO A 93 -8.34 2.02 16.73
CA PRO A 93 -7.35 1.00 17.07
C PRO A 93 -6.75 0.34 15.83
N GLY A 94 -5.42 0.19 15.81
CA GLY A 94 -4.71 -0.43 14.70
C GLY A 94 -4.62 0.41 13.43
N CYS A 95 -5.08 1.66 13.46
CA CYS A 95 -4.99 2.58 12.33
C CYS A 95 -3.82 3.56 12.47
N SER A 96 -3.44 4.14 11.34
CA SER A 96 -2.42 5.19 11.24
C SER A 96 -2.96 6.37 10.42
N ILE A 97 -2.39 7.56 10.61
CA ILE A 97 -2.76 8.74 9.83
C ILE A 97 -2.04 8.73 8.48
N GLY A 98 -2.79 8.89 7.40
CA GLY A 98 -2.21 9.01 6.07
C GLY A 98 -3.23 9.35 5.00
N GLY A 99 -2.74 9.72 3.83
CA GLY A 99 -3.56 10.12 2.69
C GLY A 99 -3.86 11.61 2.64
N ASP A 100 -3.42 12.37 3.61
CA ASP A 100 -3.54 13.83 3.59
C ASP A 100 -2.58 14.45 2.57
N ARG A 101 -2.97 15.59 1.99
CA ARG A 101 -2.13 16.29 1.04
C ARG A 101 -0.87 16.84 1.73
N PHE A 102 0.27 16.59 1.11
CA PHE A 102 1.55 17.20 1.47
C PHE A 102 1.82 18.43 0.59
N GLY A 103 2.01 19.59 1.22
CA GLY A 103 2.05 20.87 0.50
C GLY A 103 3.37 21.19 -0.20
N ASN A 104 4.48 20.51 0.13
CA ASN A 104 5.82 20.80 -0.39
C ASN A 104 6.19 22.31 -0.33
N TYR A 105 5.78 23.00 0.73
CA TYR A 105 5.94 24.46 0.87
C TYR A 105 7.41 24.91 0.91
N GLU A 106 8.28 24.02 1.36
CA GLU A 106 9.73 24.28 1.42
C GLU A 106 10.42 24.04 0.07
N GLY A 107 9.70 23.49 -0.91
CA GLY A 107 10.23 23.23 -2.24
C GLY A 107 11.37 22.18 -2.26
N THR A 108 11.42 21.31 -1.28
CA THR A 108 12.45 20.26 -1.18
C THR A 108 12.25 19.13 -2.19
N LEU A 109 11.02 18.93 -2.62
CA LEU A 109 10.66 17.96 -3.65
C LEU A 109 10.38 18.67 -4.99
N PRO A 110 10.52 17.97 -6.13
CA PRO A 110 10.11 18.49 -7.43
C PRO A 110 8.64 18.94 -7.42
N ASP A 111 8.27 19.81 -8.33
CA ASP A 111 6.87 20.22 -8.48
C ASP A 111 5.98 19.00 -8.73
N GLY A 112 4.88 18.92 -8.02
CA GLY A 112 3.96 17.81 -8.10
C GLY A 112 2.87 17.82 -7.03
N SER A 113 1.98 16.85 -7.13
CA SER A 113 0.95 16.58 -6.13
C SER A 113 1.40 15.45 -5.23
N TYR A 114 1.42 15.71 -3.95
CA TYR A 114 1.94 14.76 -2.96
C TYR A 114 0.95 14.51 -1.84
N HIS A 115 1.05 13.31 -1.29
CA HIS A 115 0.36 12.88 -0.07
C HIS A 115 1.37 12.42 0.95
N GLU A 116 0.99 12.44 2.23
CA GLU A 116 1.85 11.96 3.32
C GLU A 116 1.16 10.84 4.11
N CYS A 117 1.96 9.99 4.71
CA CYS A 117 1.48 9.03 5.71
C CYS A 117 2.49 8.85 6.83
N ASP A 118 1.97 8.59 8.03
CA ASP A 118 2.77 8.28 9.20
C ASP A 118 3.32 6.86 9.11
N LEU A 119 4.50 6.64 9.64
CA LEU A 119 5.11 5.32 9.73
C LEU A 119 5.29 4.91 11.20
N ASN A 120 5.24 3.60 11.44
CA ASN A 120 5.49 2.99 12.75
C ASN A 120 4.61 3.57 13.87
N THR A 121 3.33 3.81 13.59
CA THR A 121 2.40 4.47 14.53
C THR A 121 1.25 3.58 14.99
N ARG A 122 1.10 2.37 14.45
CA ARG A 122 0.07 1.43 14.90
C ARG A 122 0.32 1.01 16.33
N GLY A 123 -0.68 1.18 17.19
CA GLY A 123 -0.57 0.88 18.61
C GLY A 123 0.39 1.78 19.39
N ALA A 124 0.90 2.85 18.80
CA ALA A 124 1.83 3.76 19.45
C ALA A 124 1.12 4.80 20.33
N ASP A 125 1.77 5.19 21.41
CA ASP A 125 1.26 6.22 22.33
C ASP A 125 1.25 7.63 21.72
N LYS A 126 1.94 7.82 20.61
CA LYS A 126 2.07 9.10 19.93
C LYS A 126 2.35 8.91 18.44
N ARG A 127 2.11 9.95 17.67
CA ARG A 127 2.34 9.99 16.21
C ARG A 127 3.81 10.00 15.91
N GLY A 128 4.77 9.84 16.39
CA GLY A 128 6.18 9.88 15.95
C GLY A 128 6.49 10.94 14.89
N ALA A 129 7.72 10.94 14.38
CA ALA A 129 8.21 11.91 13.41
C ALA A 129 8.39 11.31 11.98
N GLU A 130 8.35 10.01 11.84
CA GLU A 130 8.59 9.35 10.56
C GLU A 130 7.40 9.50 9.63
N ARG A 131 7.68 9.93 8.42
CA ARG A 131 6.71 10.16 7.36
C ARG A 131 7.22 9.60 6.04
N LEU A 132 6.30 9.12 5.27
CA LEU A 132 6.52 8.81 3.87
C LEU A 132 5.67 9.78 3.05
N VAL A 133 6.28 10.37 2.04
CA VAL A 133 5.60 11.25 1.08
C VAL A 133 5.57 10.53 -0.26
N TYR A 134 4.43 10.50 -0.89
CA TYR A 134 4.25 9.81 -2.16
C TYR A 134 3.43 10.65 -3.13
N ALA A 135 3.71 10.48 -4.40
CA ALA A 135 3.00 11.12 -5.49
C ALA A 135 2.11 10.12 -6.24
N ASP A 136 1.10 10.64 -6.91
CA ASP A 136 0.18 9.83 -7.73
C ASP A 136 0.90 9.13 -8.90
N ASP A 137 2.07 9.61 -9.29
CA ASP A 137 2.91 9.01 -10.34
C ASP A 137 3.84 7.88 -9.84
N GLY A 138 3.72 7.50 -8.58
CA GLY A 138 4.47 6.40 -7.98
C GLY A 138 5.81 6.78 -7.35
N ARG A 139 6.19 8.06 -7.35
CA ARG A 139 7.39 8.53 -6.64
C ARG A 139 7.14 8.50 -5.14
N ILE A 140 8.13 8.00 -4.39
CA ILE A 140 8.09 7.85 -2.94
C ILE A 140 9.34 8.49 -2.34
N TYR A 141 9.14 9.23 -1.25
CA TYR A 141 10.19 9.94 -0.52
C TYR A 141 10.09 9.64 0.98
N TYR A 142 11.25 9.55 1.63
CA TYR A 142 11.37 9.27 3.07
C TYR A 142 12.35 10.22 3.73
#